data_ada939923c1c67cf499f6aa06f30169e
#
_entry.id   ada939923c1c67cf499f6aa06f30169e
#
_cell.length_a   1.000
_cell.length_b   1.000
_cell.length_c   1.000
_cell.angle_alpha   90.00
_cell.angle_beta   90.00
_cell.angle_gamma   90.00
#
_symmetry.space_group_name_H-M   'P 1'
#
loop_
_entity.id
_entity.type
_entity.pdbx_description
1 polymer ?
#
loop_
_entity_poly.entity_id
_entity_poly.type
_entity_poly.pdbx_seq_one_letter_code
_entity_poly.pdbx_strand_id
1 'polypeptide(L)'
;MKRWFWTSLALFALAPALALTPEWRDVDINKDGKPEKVAVTNLADIAFNEQGQIAGWYIKMTRATDFKGNYDRAPNLVRAGQTLPGTLSKFTPTQREFSRRDPNNPDADFIARFSNGETTLTYTVHPRFLTIDVDIQTPAPQKLTWTGIGGTDTPITKWLGQGNNQPLNAGQGPAVYAGWQTQKGAGFAMFLKPQNPTPISLTQLNGAGIAEIAVPAGNFNLKVYGGANELVRLNVEGFYQLPGVFQPNIWGQISLGLLWLLEEAHKLAGGSWFLAIILVTIVIRLLFWPLMHQQYKSMAEMQKIQPLMKKIQEKYKDNKEKQQEEMMKLYQEHKINPLAGCFPILLQMPILFLMFKLMSGYEFGQGFLWIPDLALPDPFYVLPVIYILVIFVSTYLTAAGNKDAIRQGIIINLVFAFILFSFPAGVNLYYTFFTILGIGQQYFINKQLGIGKPSPV
;
A
#
# COMPACT_ATOMS: atom_id res chain seq x y z
N MET A 1 -8.37 -20.04 -21.02
CA MET A 1 -8.45 -19.36 -19.71
C MET A 1 -7.86 -20.15 -18.54
N LYS A 2 -8.01 -21.49 -18.43
CA LYS A 2 -7.46 -22.27 -17.30
C LYS A 2 -5.92 -22.38 -17.22
N ARG A 3 -5.19 -22.29 -18.31
CA ARG A 3 -3.72 -22.41 -18.30
C ARG A 3 -2.99 -21.11 -17.87
N TRP A 4 -3.58 -19.95 -18.15
CA TRP A 4 -3.00 -18.64 -17.78
C TRP A 4 -3.11 -18.34 -16.28
N PHE A 5 -4.16 -18.83 -15.63
CA PHE A 5 -4.35 -18.65 -14.18
C PHE A 5 -3.27 -19.37 -13.36
N TRP A 6 -2.89 -20.58 -13.77
CA TRP A 6 -1.89 -21.39 -13.06
C TRP A 6 -0.44 -20.94 -13.33
N THR A 7 -0.14 -20.42 -14.52
CA THR A 7 1.19 -19.90 -14.83
C THR A 7 1.46 -18.55 -14.16
N SER A 8 0.46 -17.71 -13.98
CA SER A 8 0.57 -16.46 -13.21
C SER A 8 0.70 -16.73 -11.70
N LEU A 9 0.06 -17.78 -11.18
CA LEU A 9 0.16 -18.17 -9.78
C LEU A 9 1.54 -18.77 -9.42
N ALA A 10 2.16 -19.50 -10.33
CA ALA A 10 3.46 -20.16 -10.10
C ALA A 10 4.66 -19.18 -10.12
N LEU A 11 4.54 -18.03 -10.78
CA LEU A 11 5.60 -17.02 -10.85
C LEU A 11 5.70 -16.11 -9.62
N PHE A 12 4.69 -16.11 -8.74
CA PHE A 12 4.69 -15.32 -7.49
C PHE A 12 5.31 -16.06 -6.28
N ALA A 13 5.71 -17.29 -6.42
CA ALA A 13 5.82 -18.20 -5.27
C ALA A 13 7.24 -18.56 -4.80
N LEU A 14 8.36 -18.02 -5.28
CA LEU A 14 9.67 -18.61 -4.91
C LEU A 14 10.90 -17.67 -4.90
N ALA A 15 10.75 -16.39 -4.61
CA ALA A 15 11.94 -15.63 -4.19
C ALA A 15 11.61 -14.99 -2.83
N PRO A 16 12.38 -15.26 -1.76
CA PRO A 16 12.32 -14.46 -0.56
C PRO A 16 12.57 -13.02 -1.02
N ALA A 17 11.62 -12.12 -0.74
CA ALA A 17 11.83 -10.70 -0.97
C ALA A 17 12.87 -10.22 0.05
N LEU A 18 14.14 -10.52 -0.22
CA LEU A 18 15.26 -9.90 0.46
C LEU A 18 15.06 -8.39 0.25
N ALA A 19 14.98 -7.64 1.33
CA ALA A 19 14.93 -6.20 1.24
C ALA A 19 16.12 -5.73 0.40
N LEU A 20 15.83 -4.94 -0.64
CA LEU A 20 16.89 -4.34 -1.45
C LEU A 20 17.74 -3.46 -0.53
N THR A 21 19.05 -3.60 -0.59
CA THR A 21 19.95 -2.65 0.08
C THR A 21 20.05 -1.40 -0.78
N PRO A 22 19.55 -0.25 -0.31
CA PRO A 22 19.64 0.98 -1.06
C PRO A 22 21.10 1.37 -1.32
N GLU A 23 21.43 1.73 -2.57
CA GLU A 23 22.80 2.07 -2.99
C GLU A 23 22.84 3.09 -4.14
N TRP A 24 24.00 3.74 -4.33
CA TRP A 24 24.29 4.47 -5.54
C TRP A 24 24.79 3.53 -6.62
N ARG A 25 24.26 3.65 -7.84
CA ARG A 25 24.72 2.92 -9.04
C ARG A 25 25.02 3.87 -10.19
N ASP A 26 25.97 3.49 -11.03
CA ASP A 26 26.21 4.15 -12.32
C ASP A 26 25.53 3.29 -13.40
N VAL A 27 24.55 3.88 -14.13
CA VAL A 27 23.76 3.18 -15.15
C VAL A 27 23.56 4.11 -16.35
N ASP A 28 23.92 3.66 -17.54
CA ASP A 28 23.60 4.36 -18.78
C ASP A 28 22.13 4.09 -19.17
N ILE A 29 21.23 4.96 -18.67
CA ILE A 29 19.79 4.78 -18.82
C ILE A 29 19.31 5.15 -20.22
N ASN A 30 19.87 6.22 -20.78
CA ASN A 30 19.47 6.75 -22.08
C ASN A 30 20.24 6.13 -23.25
N LYS A 31 21.23 5.26 -22.94
CA LYS A 31 22.06 4.51 -23.90
C LYS A 31 22.89 5.45 -24.80
N ASP A 32 23.35 6.57 -24.24
CA ASP A 32 24.21 7.54 -24.95
C ASP A 32 25.72 7.31 -24.67
N GLY A 33 26.05 6.30 -23.89
CA GLY A 33 27.41 5.96 -23.48
C GLY A 33 27.91 6.70 -22.25
N LYS A 34 27.05 7.51 -21.60
CA LYS A 34 27.38 8.24 -20.37
C LYS A 34 26.47 7.78 -19.25
N PRO A 35 27.01 7.13 -18.19
CA PRO A 35 26.20 6.66 -17.11
C PRO A 35 25.65 7.81 -16.26
N GLU A 36 24.36 7.74 -15.96
CA GLU A 36 23.71 8.53 -14.93
C GLU A 36 24.00 7.97 -13.54
N LYS A 37 24.02 8.84 -12.53
CA LYS A 37 24.12 8.45 -11.13
C LYS A 37 22.74 8.16 -10.57
N VAL A 38 22.46 6.92 -10.19
CA VAL A 38 21.17 6.44 -9.78
C VAL A 38 21.12 6.16 -8.28
N ALA A 39 20.22 6.81 -7.56
CA ALA A 39 19.84 6.44 -6.20
C ALA A 39 18.85 5.28 -6.29
N VAL A 40 19.31 4.06 -6.01
CA VAL A 40 18.48 2.87 -5.98
C VAL A 40 17.86 2.74 -4.59
N THR A 41 16.53 2.86 -4.50
CA THR A 41 15.81 2.80 -3.22
C THR A 41 14.78 1.66 -3.21
N ASN A 42 14.11 1.46 -2.08
CA ASN A 42 13.08 0.43 -1.96
C ASN A 42 11.82 0.73 -2.78
N LEU A 43 11.53 2.00 -3.07
CA LEU A 43 10.27 2.45 -3.68
C LEU A 43 10.45 3.03 -5.08
N ALA A 44 11.61 3.63 -5.37
CA ALA A 44 11.90 4.25 -6.64
C ALA A 44 13.41 4.24 -6.91
N ASP A 45 13.77 4.29 -8.18
CA ASP A 45 15.13 4.59 -8.59
C ASP A 45 15.14 5.97 -9.26
N ILE A 46 16.02 6.87 -8.76
CA ILE A 46 16.09 8.26 -9.22
C ILE A 46 17.46 8.50 -9.83
N ALA A 47 17.46 8.83 -11.10
CA ALA A 47 18.67 9.05 -11.89
C ALA A 47 18.97 10.52 -12.07
N PHE A 48 20.21 10.91 -11.90
CA PHE A 48 20.73 12.28 -12.07
C PHE A 48 21.73 12.31 -13.21
N ASN A 49 21.55 13.27 -14.11
CA ASN A 49 22.54 13.54 -15.16
C ASN A 49 23.66 14.49 -14.71
N GLU A 50 24.58 14.75 -15.61
CA GLU A 50 25.73 15.64 -15.35
C GLU A 50 25.34 17.09 -15.08
N GLN A 51 24.18 17.54 -15.55
CA GLN A 51 23.67 18.91 -15.38
C GLN A 51 22.89 19.10 -14.07
N GLY A 52 22.79 18.06 -13.24
CA GLY A 52 22.02 18.10 -12.00
C GLY A 52 20.51 18.02 -12.22
N GLN A 53 20.07 17.49 -13.34
CA GLN A 53 18.67 17.27 -13.65
C GLN A 53 18.30 15.82 -13.37
N ILE A 54 17.04 15.57 -13.08
CA ILE A 54 16.52 14.19 -12.92
C ILE A 54 16.27 13.60 -14.31
N ALA A 55 17.15 12.69 -14.73
CA ALA A 55 17.06 11.99 -16.02
C ALA A 55 16.02 10.87 -16.02
N GLY A 56 15.69 10.32 -14.84
CA GLY A 56 14.70 9.30 -14.67
C GLY A 56 14.19 9.20 -13.23
N TRP A 57 12.91 8.90 -13.09
CA TRP A 57 12.29 8.62 -11.80
C TRP A 57 11.39 7.39 -11.98
N TYR A 58 11.94 6.23 -11.63
CA TYR A 58 11.34 4.92 -11.90
C TYR A 58 10.67 4.37 -10.66
N ILE A 59 9.35 4.24 -10.71
CA ILE A 59 8.54 3.77 -9.58
C ILE A 59 8.54 2.25 -9.54
N LYS A 60 8.77 1.68 -8.35
CA LYS A 60 8.68 0.25 -8.09
C LYS A 60 7.25 -0.12 -7.71
N MET A 61 6.59 -0.87 -8.57
CA MET A 61 5.23 -1.36 -8.32
C MET A 61 5.18 -2.38 -7.17
N THR A 62 6.28 -3.07 -6.95
CA THR A 62 6.48 -3.97 -5.81
C THR A 62 7.74 -3.50 -5.08
N ARG A 63 7.65 -3.35 -3.76
CA ARG A 63 8.79 -2.96 -2.92
C ARG A 63 9.97 -3.90 -3.13
N ALA A 64 11.16 -3.37 -2.98
CA ALA A 64 12.42 -4.09 -3.15
C ALA A 64 12.64 -4.72 -4.54
N THR A 65 11.89 -4.30 -5.58
CA THR A 65 12.20 -4.70 -6.95
C THR A 65 13.55 -4.10 -7.36
N ASP A 66 14.47 -4.92 -7.78
CA ASP A 66 15.72 -4.46 -8.40
C ASP A 66 15.58 -4.53 -9.92
N PHE A 67 15.67 -3.39 -10.59
CA PHE A 67 15.65 -3.32 -12.05
C PHE A 67 16.95 -3.81 -12.68
N LYS A 68 18.03 -3.99 -11.88
CA LYS A 68 19.37 -4.43 -12.32
C LYS A 68 19.90 -3.64 -13.52
N GLY A 69 19.59 -2.35 -13.56
CA GLY A 69 19.97 -1.46 -14.66
C GLY A 69 19.07 -1.55 -15.91
N ASN A 70 18.04 -2.38 -15.92
CA ASN A 70 17.10 -2.47 -17.04
C ASN A 70 15.79 -1.74 -16.70
N TYR A 71 15.67 -0.53 -17.19
CA TYR A 71 14.52 0.35 -16.93
C TYR A 71 13.49 0.40 -18.07
N ASP A 72 13.65 -0.38 -19.14
CA ASP A 72 12.80 -0.30 -20.36
C ASP A 72 11.31 -0.52 -20.07
N ARG A 73 10.97 -1.28 -19.03
CA ARG A 73 9.58 -1.57 -18.64
C ARG A 73 9.17 -0.93 -17.30
N ALA A 74 10.07 -0.15 -16.69
CA ALA A 74 9.78 0.49 -15.42
C ALA A 74 8.88 1.72 -15.64
N PRO A 75 7.83 1.94 -14.81
CA PRO A 75 7.06 3.17 -14.85
C PRO A 75 7.96 4.36 -14.55
N ASN A 76 8.20 5.21 -15.54
CA ASN A 76 9.01 6.41 -15.41
C ASN A 76 8.12 7.66 -15.34
N LEU A 77 8.32 8.49 -14.32
CA LEU A 77 7.62 9.76 -14.17
C LEU A 77 8.23 10.88 -15.04
N VAL A 78 9.47 10.70 -15.50
CA VAL A 78 10.17 11.63 -16.40
C VAL A 78 9.97 11.20 -17.84
N ARG A 79 9.56 12.13 -18.70
CA ARG A 79 9.29 11.87 -20.10
C ARG A 79 10.48 12.22 -20.99
N ALA A 80 10.84 11.32 -21.88
CA ALA A 80 11.87 11.58 -22.89
C ALA A 80 11.48 12.72 -23.85
N GLY A 81 12.46 13.50 -24.28
CA GLY A 81 12.26 14.59 -25.25
C GLY A 81 11.65 15.87 -24.68
N GLN A 82 11.58 16.01 -23.37
CA GLN A 82 11.13 17.23 -22.68
C GLN A 82 12.24 17.83 -21.82
N THR A 83 12.04 19.07 -21.35
CA THR A 83 12.90 19.66 -20.34
C THR A 83 12.86 18.81 -19.08
N LEU A 84 14.02 18.39 -18.58
CA LEU A 84 14.08 17.49 -17.45
C LEU A 84 13.72 18.19 -16.13
N PRO A 85 13.14 17.48 -15.14
CA PRO A 85 12.88 18.02 -13.81
C PRO A 85 14.19 18.48 -13.14
N GLY A 86 14.12 19.58 -12.41
CA GLY A 86 15.29 20.16 -11.76
C GLY A 86 16.13 21.07 -12.67
N THR A 87 15.63 21.44 -13.85
CA THR A 87 16.32 22.41 -14.72
C THR A 87 16.27 23.80 -14.11
N LEU A 88 17.41 24.29 -13.63
CA LEU A 88 17.57 25.63 -13.07
C LEU A 88 18.13 26.59 -14.14
N SER A 89 17.49 27.75 -14.30
CA SER A 89 17.95 28.76 -15.27
C SER A 89 19.32 29.26 -14.90
N LYS A 90 20.19 29.50 -15.91
CA LYS A 90 21.55 30.05 -15.72
C LYS A 90 22.43 29.20 -14.76
N PHE A 91 22.20 27.89 -14.70
CA PHE A 91 22.97 26.98 -13.87
C PHE A 91 23.62 25.89 -14.71
N THR A 92 24.96 25.83 -14.63
CA THR A 92 25.72 24.70 -15.18
C THR A 92 26.73 24.31 -14.09
N PRO A 93 26.58 23.13 -13.49
CA PRO A 93 27.43 22.71 -12.40
C PRO A 93 28.82 22.39 -12.87
N THR A 94 29.83 22.83 -12.08
CA THR A 94 31.23 22.49 -12.25
C THR A 94 31.72 21.43 -11.26
N GLN A 95 30.94 21.22 -10.19
CA GLN A 95 31.23 20.24 -9.13
C GLN A 95 29.99 19.39 -8.88
N ARG A 96 30.23 18.10 -8.64
CA ARG A 96 29.23 17.10 -8.35
C ARG A 96 29.68 16.24 -7.19
N GLU A 97 28.79 16.00 -6.24
CA GLU A 97 29.05 15.14 -5.08
C GLU A 97 27.85 14.22 -4.87
N PHE A 98 28.12 12.93 -4.70
CA PHE A 98 27.10 11.92 -4.37
C PHE A 98 27.53 11.21 -3.10
N SER A 99 26.72 11.31 -2.07
CA SER A 99 27.01 10.74 -0.76
C SER A 99 25.77 10.15 -0.13
N ARG A 100 25.95 9.54 1.02
CA ARG A 100 24.87 9.14 1.92
C ARG A 100 25.03 9.89 3.23
N ARG A 101 23.93 10.26 3.88
CA ARG A 101 23.96 10.95 5.18
C ARG A 101 24.68 10.12 6.24
N ASP A 102 24.46 8.80 6.23
CA ASP A 102 25.21 7.81 7.02
C ASP A 102 25.46 6.57 6.15
N PRO A 103 26.71 6.33 5.74
CA PRO A 103 27.05 5.18 4.88
C PRO A 103 26.78 3.81 5.53
N ASN A 104 26.75 3.74 6.88
CA ASN A 104 26.55 2.50 7.61
C ASN A 104 25.06 2.19 7.85
N ASN A 105 24.19 3.17 7.64
CA ASN A 105 22.76 2.99 7.78
C ASN A 105 22.11 2.79 6.40
N PRO A 106 21.54 1.60 6.11
CA PRO A 106 20.89 1.33 4.82
C PRO A 106 19.66 2.22 4.57
N ASP A 107 19.09 2.82 5.59
CA ASP A 107 17.93 3.71 5.50
C ASP A 107 18.31 5.20 5.47
N ALA A 108 19.60 5.53 5.51
CA ALA A 108 20.04 6.92 5.44
C ALA A 108 19.82 7.52 4.05
N ASP A 109 19.48 8.80 4.04
CA ASP A 109 19.21 9.57 2.83
C ASP A 109 20.40 9.58 1.87
N PHE A 110 20.09 9.60 0.57
CA PHE A 110 21.02 9.87 -0.50
C PHE A 110 21.09 11.38 -0.74
N ILE A 111 22.27 11.90 -0.91
CA ILE A 111 22.52 13.32 -1.18
C ILE A 111 23.23 13.45 -2.51
N ALA A 112 22.57 14.13 -3.46
CA ALA A 112 23.17 14.52 -4.73
C ALA A 112 23.32 16.05 -4.74
N ARG A 113 24.56 16.55 -4.74
CA ARG A 113 24.88 17.98 -4.71
C ARG A 113 25.57 18.39 -5.99
N PHE A 114 25.09 19.47 -6.56
CA PHE A 114 25.64 20.12 -7.77
C PHE A 114 25.95 21.58 -7.48
N SER A 115 27.10 22.04 -7.84
CA SER A 115 27.52 23.45 -7.60
C SER A 115 28.29 24.03 -8.77
N ASN A 116 28.15 25.33 -8.98
CA ASN A 116 29.00 26.10 -9.88
C ASN A 116 29.87 27.15 -9.13
N GLY A 117 29.96 27.01 -7.79
CA GLY A 117 30.68 27.94 -6.91
C GLY A 117 29.80 29.06 -6.34
N GLU A 118 28.77 29.50 -7.04
CA GLU A 118 27.84 30.54 -6.59
C GLU A 118 26.47 29.96 -6.22
N THR A 119 25.97 29.08 -7.05
CA THR A 119 24.68 28.40 -6.85
C THR A 119 24.92 26.94 -6.52
N THR A 120 24.21 26.44 -5.52
CA THR A 120 24.22 25.04 -5.12
C THR A 120 22.80 24.47 -5.22
N LEU A 121 22.67 23.32 -5.88
CA LEU A 121 21.45 22.53 -6.00
C LEU A 121 21.69 21.18 -5.32
N THR A 122 20.94 20.90 -4.28
CA THR A 122 21.03 19.65 -3.50
C THR A 122 19.73 18.90 -3.54
N TYR A 123 19.80 17.62 -3.87
CA TYR A 123 18.69 16.69 -3.74
C TYR A 123 18.93 15.75 -2.57
N THR A 124 17.94 15.60 -1.72
CA THR A 124 17.91 14.58 -0.68
C THR A 124 16.85 13.55 -1.05
N VAL A 125 17.29 12.32 -1.36
CA VAL A 125 16.41 11.21 -1.73
C VAL A 125 16.24 10.29 -0.52
N HIS A 126 15.00 10.09 -0.10
CA HIS A 126 14.67 9.27 1.05
C HIS A 126 14.41 7.82 0.62
N PRO A 127 15.18 6.83 1.11
CA PRO A 127 15.05 5.44 0.66
C PRO A 127 13.69 4.80 0.89
N ARG A 128 12.95 5.28 1.89
CA ARG A 128 11.65 4.74 2.31
C ARG A 128 10.45 5.57 1.88
N PHE A 129 10.68 6.74 1.25
CA PHE A 129 9.62 7.64 0.80
C PHE A 129 9.67 7.85 -0.71
N LEU A 130 8.55 8.26 -1.27
CA LEU A 130 8.45 8.69 -2.68
C LEU A 130 8.65 10.20 -2.81
N THR A 131 9.19 10.82 -1.76
CA THR A 131 9.55 12.24 -1.75
C THR A 131 11.04 12.43 -1.91
N ILE A 132 11.37 13.55 -2.53
CA ILE A 132 12.71 14.13 -2.53
C ILE A 132 12.62 15.56 -2.02
N ASP A 133 13.61 15.97 -1.23
CA ASP A 133 13.79 17.37 -0.88
C ASP A 133 14.78 18.00 -1.86
N VAL A 134 14.47 19.20 -2.32
CA VAL A 134 15.28 19.98 -3.26
C VAL A 134 15.64 21.28 -2.58
N ASP A 135 16.92 21.48 -2.30
CA ASP A 135 17.47 22.67 -1.67
C ASP A 135 18.28 23.44 -2.69
N ILE A 136 17.93 24.70 -2.90
CA ILE A 136 18.63 25.61 -3.82
C ILE A 136 19.18 26.79 -3.03
N GLN A 137 20.48 26.98 -3.11
CA GLN A 137 21.14 28.17 -2.57
C GLN A 137 21.70 28.97 -3.74
N THR A 138 21.23 30.21 -3.92
CA THR A 138 21.59 31.03 -5.06
C THR A 138 21.71 32.51 -4.67
N PRO A 139 22.72 33.25 -5.17
CA PRO A 139 22.88 34.67 -4.88
C PRO A 139 21.87 35.56 -5.61
N ALA A 140 21.24 35.07 -6.68
CA ALA A 140 20.31 35.82 -7.50
C ALA A 140 19.03 35.01 -7.82
N PRO A 141 17.90 35.67 -8.06
CA PRO A 141 16.68 35.00 -8.44
C PRO A 141 16.85 34.14 -9.71
N GLN A 142 16.31 32.94 -9.67
CA GLN A 142 16.35 31.99 -10.78
C GLN A 142 14.96 31.41 -11.08
N LYS A 143 14.86 30.66 -12.16
CA LYS A 143 13.66 29.89 -12.51
C LYS A 143 14.00 28.42 -12.49
N LEU A 144 13.26 27.65 -11.67
CA LEU A 144 13.32 26.20 -11.66
C LEU A 144 12.19 25.65 -12.54
N THR A 145 12.56 24.85 -13.53
CA THR A 145 11.61 24.13 -14.35
C THR A 145 11.50 22.70 -13.86
N TRP A 146 10.28 22.26 -13.60
CA TRP A 146 9.95 20.91 -13.17
C TRP A 146 8.94 20.28 -14.11
N THR A 147 9.35 19.24 -14.80
CA THR A 147 8.46 18.47 -15.68
C THR A 147 7.79 17.38 -14.87
N GLY A 148 6.46 17.31 -14.96
CA GLY A 148 5.65 16.32 -14.25
C GLY A 148 5.25 15.16 -15.13
N ILE A 149 4.31 14.39 -14.60
CA ILE A 149 3.69 13.24 -15.25
C ILE A 149 2.75 13.67 -16.38
N GLY A 150 2.30 12.69 -17.18
CA GLY A 150 1.33 12.89 -18.22
C GLY A 150 1.89 12.66 -19.62
N GLY A 151 1.07 12.87 -20.63
CA GLY A 151 1.38 12.70 -22.04
C GLY A 151 0.11 12.67 -22.87
N THR A 152 0.23 12.53 -24.19
CA THR A 152 -0.92 12.49 -25.10
C THR A 152 -1.89 11.36 -24.78
N ASP A 153 -1.36 10.20 -24.35
CA ASP A 153 -2.15 9.00 -24.06
C ASP A 153 -2.56 8.88 -22.58
N THR A 154 -2.07 9.78 -21.74
CA THR A 154 -2.33 9.76 -20.29
C THR A 154 -2.75 11.15 -19.83
N PRO A 155 -4.03 11.53 -19.97
CA PRO A 155 -4.51 12.85 -19.57
C PRO A 155 -4.33 13.05 -18.07
N ILE A 156 -3.99 14.28 -17.69
CA ILE A 156 -3.73 14.70 -16.30
C ILE A 156 -4.68 15.81 -15.85
N THR A 157 -4.92 15.85 -14.55
CA THR A 157 -5.54 16.98 -13.86
C THR A 157 -4.42 17.82 -13.24
N LYS A 158 -4.48 19.14 -13.42
CA LYS A 158 -3.55 20.12 -12.82
C LYS A 158 -4.14 20.64 -11.51
N TRP A 159 -3.25 20.86 -10.54
CA TRP A 159 -3.59 21.38 -9.24
C TRP A 159 -2.65 22.51 -8.86
N LEU A 160 -3.22 23.66 -8.46
CA LEU A 160 -2.47 24.77 -7.88
C LEU A 160 -3.19 25.22 -6.60
N GLY A 161 -2.55 25.01 -5.45
CA GLY A 161 -3.11 25.34 -4.14
C GLY A 161 -2.65 26.71 -3.68
N GLN A 162 -3.60 27.59 -3.37
CA GLN A 162 -3.35 28.85 -2.65
C GLN A 162 -3.96 28.73 -1.25
N GLY A 163 -3.29 29.23 -0.22
CA GLY A 163 -3.49 29.08 1.22
C GLY A 163 -4.90 28.86 1.82
N ASN A 164 -6.00 29.06 1.07
CA ASN A 164 -7.38 28.86 1.49
C ASN A 164 -8.06 27.65 0.84
N ASN A 165 -7.32 26.59 0.56
CA ASN A 165 -7.89 25.29 0.25
C ASN A 165 -8.77 25.19 -1.01
N GLN A 166 -8.66 26.09 -1.97
CA GLN A 166 -9.35 25.95 -3.24
C GLN A 166 -8.37 25.64 -4.39
N PRO A 167 -8.64 24.59 -5.20
CA PRO A 167 -7.87 24.35 -6.40
C PRO A 167 -8.10 25.50 -7.38
N LEU A 168 -7.05 26.14 -7.83
CA LEU A 168 -7.13 27.13 -8.89
C LEU A 168 -7.02 26.45 -10.24
N ASN A 169 -8.03 26.61 -11.05
CA ASN A 169 -7.97 26.25 -12.48
C ASN A 169 -7.14 27.22 -13.31
N ALA A 170 -6.64 28.30 -12.74
CA ALA A 170 -5.87 29.34 -13.41
C ALA A 170 -4.39 29.23 -13.05
N GLY A 171 -3.60 28.97 -14.05
CA GLY A 171 -2.25 28.52 -14.01
C GLY A 171 -1.13 29.42 -13.48
N GLN A 172 -1.35 30.47 -12.67
CA GLN A 172 -0.25 31.34 -12.17
C GLN A 172 -0.59 31.95 -10.81
N GLY A 173 0.41 32.05 -9.94
CA GLY A 173 0.32 32.79 -8.68
C GLY A 173 1.14 32.18 -7.55
N PRO A 174 1.21 32.83 -6.38
CA PRO A 174 1.79 32.24 -5.18
C PRO A 174 1.04 30.98 -4.78
N ALA A 175 1.73 29.87 -4.69
CA ALA A 175 1.15 28.57 -4.37
C ALA A 175 1.86 27.92 -3.18
N VAL A 176 1.10 27.26 -2.34
CA VAL A 176 1.59 26.40 -1.26
C VAL A 176 1.84 24.99 -1.74
N TYR A 177 1.26 24.60 -2.87
CA TYR A 177 1.57 23.39 -3.62
C TYR A 177 1.13 23.53 -5.08
N ALA A 178 1.78 22.76 -5.94
CA ALA A 178 1.39 22.59 -7.33
C ALA A 178 1.60 21.13 -7.73
N GLY A 179 0.91 20.63 -8.75
CA GLY A 179 1.15 19.28 -9.21
C GLY A 179 0.17 18.75 -10.22
N TRP A 180 0.27 17.48 -10.48
CA TRP A 180 -0.50 16.76 -11.47
C TRP A 180 -0.89 15.37 -10.98
N GLN A 181 -2.01 14.91 -11.49
CA GLN A 181 -2.59 13.62 -11.17
C GLN A 181 -3.14 13.00 -12.46
N THR A 182 -2.88 11.74 -12.71
CA THR A 182 -3.47 11.02 -13.85
C THR A 182 -4.97 10.82 -13.64
N GLN A 183 -5.76 10.93 -14.73
CA GLN A 183 -7.22 10.86 -14.64
C GLN A 183 -7.77 9.43 -14.59
N LYS A 184 -7.02 8.41 -15.02
CA LYS A 184 -7.50 7.01 -15.16
C LYS A 184 -6.47 6.00 -14.65
N GLY A 185 -6.99 4.89 -14.10
CA GLY A 185 -6.22 3.70 -13.73
C GLY A 185 -5.59 3.76 -12.36
N ALA A 186 -4.64 2.83 -12.11
CA ALA A 186 -3.71 2.93 -11.00
C ALA A 186 -2.82 4.16 -11.26
N GLY A 187 -3.31 5.31 -10.80
CA GLY A 187 -2.80 6.59 -11.21
C GLY A 187 -1.50 6.94 -10.52
N PHE A 188 -0.72 7.76 -11.21
CA PHE A 188 0.43 8.43 -10.61
C PHE A 188 0.05 9.87 -10.25
N ALA A 189 0.74 10.40 -9.25
CA ALA A 189 0.68 11.79 -8.87
C ALA A 189 2.10 12.35 -8.71
N MET A 190 2.25 13.64 -9.02
CA MET A 190 3.45 14.38 -8.71
C MET A 190 3.04 15.73 -8.13
N PHE A 191 3.53 16.03 -6.94
CA PHE A 191 3.24 17.27 -6.22
C PHE A 191 4.50 17.97 -5.80
N LEU A 192 4.49 19.28 -5.96
CA LEU A 192 5.54 20.22 -5.61
C LEU A 192 5.04 21.05 -4.44
N LYS A 193 5.73 21.03 -3.31
CA LYS A 193 5.36 21.77 -2.09
C LYS A 193 6.55 22.63 -1.66
N PRO A 194 6.59 23.91 -2.06
CA PRO A 194 7.60 24.82 -1.55
C PRO A 194 7.39 25.06 -0.05
N GLN A 195 8.46 25.30 0.69
CA GLN A 195 8.39 25.59 2.12
C GLN A 195 7.58 26.86 2.41
N ASN A 196 7.72 27.86 1.56
CA ASN A 196 6.96 29.10 1.62
C ASN A 196 6.14 29.28 0.34
N PRO A 197 4.96 29.96 0.40
CA PRO A 197 4.16 30.26 -0.79
C PRO A 197 5.02 30.92 -1.87
N THR A 198 5.08 30.32 -3.04
CA THR A 198 5.99 30.70 -4.12
C THR A 198 5.21 30.85 -5.42
N PRO A 199 5.50 31.83 -6.28
CA PRO A 199 4.90 31.94 -7.60
C PRO A 199 5.25 30.71 -8.45
N ILE A 200 4.22 29.98 -8.87
CA ILE A 200 4.32 28.80 -9.73
C ILE A 200 3.38 28.97 -10.92
N SER A 201 3.91 28.74 -12.10
CA SER A 201 3.14 28.67 -13.34
C SER A 201 3.03 27.22 -13.82
N LEU A 202 1.81 26.73 -14.04
CA LEU A 202 1.55 25.39 -14.55
C LEU A 202 1.11 25.44 -16.01
N THR A 203 1.88 24.77 -16.85
CA THR A 203 1.59 24.62 -18.28
C THR A 203 1.55 23.15 -18.69
N GLN A 204 1.28 22.86 -19.94
CA GLN A 204 1.37 21.52 -20.52
C GLN A 204 2.07 21.61 -21.87
N LEU A 205 2.99 20.67 -22.10
CA LEU A 205 3.61 20.48 -23.41
C LEU A 205 3.51 19.01 -23.80
N ASN A 206 2.92 18.73 -24.95
CA ASN A 206 2.67 17.36 -25.44
C ASN A 206 1.97 16.47 -24.40
N GLY A 207 1.02 17.06 -23.68
CA GLY A 207 0.24 16.37 -22.63
C GLY A 207 0.93 16.20 -21.28
N ALA A 208 2.24 16.44 -21.19
CA ALA A 208 2.95 16.40 -19.90
C ALA A 208 2.84 17.74 -19.17
N GLY A 209 2.78 17.68 -17.83
CA GLY A 209 2.76 18.86 -16.99
C GLY A 209 4.13 19.53 -16.91
N ILE A 210 4.17 20.86 -16.88
CA ILE A 210 5.37 21.65 -16.64
C ILE A 210 5.05 22.69 -15.58
N ALA A 211 5.88 22.75 -14.52
CA ALA A 211 5.88 23.82 -13.56
C ALA A 211 7.10 24.70 -13.74
N GLU A 212 6.88 26.00 -13.80
CA GLU A 212 7.93 27.01 -13.68
C GLU A 212 7.79 27.67 -12.31
N ILE A 213 8.83 27.54 -11.50
CA ILE A 213 8.87 27.99 -10.11
C ILE A 213 9.84 29.15 -9.98
N ALA A 214 9.38 30.27 -9.42
CA ALA A 214 10.22 31.41 -9.14
C ALA A 214 11.07 31.14 -7.88
N VAL A 215 12.35 30.89 -8.05
CA VAL A 215 13.32 30.69 -6.96
C VAL A 215 13.89 32.04 -6.55
N PRO A 216 13.65 32.51 -5.30
CA PRO A 216 14.23 33.77 -4.82
C PRO A 216 15.75 33.65 -4.60
N ALA A 217 16.43 34.75 -4.46
CA ALA A 217 17.81 34.77 -3.95
C ALA A 217 17.82 34.26 -2.49
N GLY A 218 18.89 33.57 -2.11
CA GLY A 218 19.08 32.95 -0.82
C GLY A 218 18.77 31.46 -0.85
N ASN A 219 18.21 30.93 0.24
CA ASN A 219 17.86 29.54 0.38
C ASN A 219 16.41 29.28 -0.02
N PHE A 220 16.20 28.34 -0.90
CA PHE A 220 14.88 27.89 -1.33
C PHE A 220 14.74 26.36 -1.15
N ASN A 221 13.66 25.94 -0.51
CA ASN A 221 13.39 24.52 -0.23
C ASN A 221 12.07 24.11 -0.89
N LEU A 222 12.11 22.98 -1.57
CA LEU A 222 10.99 22.38 -2.27
C LEU A 222 10.93 20.89 -1.95
N LYS A 223 9.81 20.42 -1.42
CA LYS A 223 9.53 18.98 -1.29
C LYS A 223 8.74 18.52 -2.51
N VAL A 224 9.19 17.44 -3.13
CA VAL A 224 8.54 16.85 -4.31
C VAL A 224 8.12 15.43 -4.00
N TYR A 225 6.85 15.14 -4.21
CA TYR A 225 6.30 13.79 -4.24
C TYR A 225 6.18 13.32 -5.68
N GLY A 226 6.63 12.10 -5.97
CA GLY A 226 6.45 11.46 -7.28
C GLY A 226 6.16 9.97 -7.11
N GLY A 227 4.93 9.55 -7.35
CA GLY A 227 4.58 8.16 -7.14
C GLY A 227 3.12 7.80 -7.37
N ALA A 228 2.72 6.67 -6.80
CA ALA A 228 1.34 6.21 -6.86
C ALA A 228 0.38 7.22 -6.20
N ASN A 229 -0.77 7.41 -6.82
CA ASN A 229 -1.83 8.27 -6.28
C ASN A 229 -2.59 7.54 -5.16
N GLU A 230 -1.93 7.33 -4.03
CA GLU A 230 -2.45 6.61 -2.86
C GLU A 230 -2.61 7.54 -1.66
N LEU A 231 -3.85 7.65 -1.17
CA LEU A 231 -4.22 8.56 -0.09
C LEU A 231 -3.40 8.33 1.20
N VAL A 232 -3.22 7.08 1.61
CA VAL A 232 -2.45 6.73 2.82
C VAL A 232 -1.01 7.21 2.70
N ARG A 233 -0.36 6.93 1.58
CA ARG A 233 1.03 7.31 1.33
C ARG A 233 1.20 8.82 1.28
N LEU A 234 0.33 9.52 0.55
CA LEU A 234 0.36 10.98 0.48
C LEU A 234 0.12 11.64 1.85
N ASN A 235 -0.72 11.01 2.69
CA ASN A 235 -0.90 11.46 4.07
C ASN A 235 0.39 11.33 4.88
N VAL A 236 1.01 10.15 4.86
CA VAL A 236 2.26 9.86 5.60
C VAL A 236 3.40 10.77 5.16
N GLU A 237 3.49 11.05 3.85
CA GLU A 237 4.56 11.88 3.29
C GLU A 237 4.28 13.40 3.40
N GLY A 238 3.21 13.80 4.11
CA GLY A 238 2.92 15.21 4.45
C GLY A 238 2.16 15.98 3.36
N PHE A 239 1.51 15.28 2.43
CA PHE A 239 0.69 15.85 1.36
C PHE A 239 -0.82 15.69 1.60
N TYR A 240 -1.25 15.27 2.79
CA TYR A 240 -2.67 15.06 3.12
C TYR A 240 -3.50 16.35 3.15
N GLN A 241 -2.85 17.50 3.36
CA GLN A 241 -3.50 18.80 3.41
C GLN A 241 -3.64 19.44 2.02
N LEU A 242 -3.72 18.63 0.96
CA LEU A 242 -4.06 19.11 -0.38
C LEU A 242 -5.58 19.10 -0.57
N PRO A 243 -6.32 20.10 -0.04
CA PRO A 243 -7.75 20.09 -0.06
C PRO A 243 -8.23 20.28 -1.50
N GLY A 244 -9.25 19.55 -1.85
CA GLY A 244 -9.78 19.50 -3.22
C GLY A 244 -9.11 18.49 -4.14
N VAL A 245 -7.83 18.14 -3.92
CA VAL A 245 -7.14 17.07 -4.68
C VAL A 245 -7.67 15.71 -4.26
N PHE A 246 -7.86 15.52 -2.96
CA PHE A 246 -8.38 14.29 -2.39
C PHE A 246 -9.69 14.60 -1.66
N GLN A 247 -10.81 14.28 -2.31
CA GLN A 247 -12.07 14.09 -1.61
C GLN A 247 -12.18 12.59 -1.31
N PRO A 248 -11.77 12.15 -0.11
CA PRO A 248 -11.82 10.74 0.21
C PRO A 248 -13.27 10.29 0.20
N ASN A 249 -13.57 9.30 -0.64
CA ASN A 249 -14.83 8.58 -0.54
C ASN A 249 -14.90 7.90 0.84
N ILE A 250 -16.03 7.27 1.16
CA ILE A 250 -16.21 6.59 2.45
C ILE A 250 -15.05 5.61 2.78
N TRP A 251 -14.52 4.92 1.80
CA TRP A 251 -13.38 4.00 1.97
C TRP A 251 -12.09 4.71 2.29
N GLY A 252 -11.86 5.87 1.67
CA GLY A 252 -10.71 6.73 1.98
C GLY A 252 -10.79 7.29 3.40
N GLN A 253 -11.98 7.72 3.85
CA GLN A 253 -12.18 8.19 5.23
C GLN A 253 -11.94 7.08 6.25
N ILE A 254 -12.43 5.86 5.99
CA ILE A 254 -12.15 4.70 6.84
C ILE A 254 -10.65 4.39 6.87
N SER A 255 -9.95 4.47 5.72
CA SER A 255 -8.50 4.25 5.65
C SER A 255 -7.72 5.26 6.48
N LEU A 256 -8.09 6.55 6.43
CA LEU A 256 -7.49 7.60 7.26
C LEU A 256 -7.79 7.39 8.76
N GLY A 257 -9.00 6.97 9.09
CA GLY A 257 -9.37 6.62 10.47
C GLY A 257 -8.56 5.43 11.01
N LEU A 258 -8.35 4.40 10.17
CA LEU A 258 -7.51 3.25 10.52
C LEU A 258 -6.03 3.66 10.65
N LEU A 259 -5.55 4.54 9.79
CA LEU A 259 -4.20 5.09 9.88
C LEU A 259 -4.00 5.83 11.20
N TRP A 260 -4.89 6.75 11.52
CA TRP A 260 -4.87 7.47 12.79
C TRP A 260 -4.89 6.51 13.99
N LEU A 261 -5.77 5.50 13.96
CA LEU A 261 -5.84 4.49 15.02
C LEU A 261 -4.52 3.70 15.15
N LEU A 262 -3.87 3.37 14.03
CA LEU A 262 -2.59 2.66 14.02
C LEU A 262 -1.46 3.53 14.62
N GLU A 263 -1.42 4.81 14.29
CA GLU A 263 -0.42 5.76 14.82
C GLU A 263 -0.62 6.01 16.32
N GLU A 264 -1.86 6.18 16.79
CA GLU A 264 -2.13 6.30 18.23
C GLU A 264 -1.82 5.01 18.99
N ALA A 265 -2.15 3.86 18.41
CA ALA A 265 -1.78 2.57 18.99
C ALA A 265 -0.26 2.40 19.07
N HIS A 266 0.49 2.88 18.09
CA HIS A 266 1.95 2.86 18.10
C HIS A 266 2.56 3.69 19.23
N LYS A 267 2.01 4.88 19.47
CA LYS A 267 2.40 5.73 20.60
C LYS A 267 2.13 5.03 21.93
N LEU A 268 0.94 4.45 22.09
CA LEU A 268 0.55 3.69 23.29
C LEU A 268 1.38 2.43 23.49
N ALA A 269 1.83 1.81 22.41
CA ALA A 269 2.66 0.61 22.41
C ALA A 269 4.16 0.88 22.66
N GLY A 270 4.52 2.09 23.08
CA GLY A 270 5.92 2.46 23.35
C GLY A 270 6.82 2.43 22.10
N GLY A 271 6.26 2.70 20.91
CA GLY A 271 6.99 2.70 19.65
C GLY A 271 7.09 1.34 18.95
N SER A 272 6.35 0.33 19.39
CA SER A 272 6.33 -1.00 18.76
C SER A 272 5.19 -1.14 17.78
N TRP A 273 5.51 -1.27 16.48
CA TRP A 273 4.50 -1.52 15.44
C TRP A 273 3.82 -2.87 15.58
N PHE A 274 4.56 -3.88 16.05
CA PHE A 274 3.99 -5.20 16.36
C PHE A 274 2.84 -5.11 17.37
N LEU A 275 3.09 -4.45 18.51
CA LEU A 275 2.07 -4.24 19.53
C LEU A 275 0.95 -3.31 19.05
N ALA A 276 1.26 -2.30 18.25
CA ALA A 276 0.28 -1.41 17.65
C ALA A 276 -0.73 -2.17 16.79
N ILE A 277 -0.26 -3.08 15.92
CA ILE A 277 -1.14 -3.91 15.09
C ILE A 277 -2.03 -4.81 15.95
N ILE A 278 -1.51 -5.38 17.04
CA ILE A 278 -2.30 -6.16 17.99
C ILE A 278 -3.38 -5.28 18.64
N LEU A 279 -3.03 -4.10 19.14
CA LEU A 279 -3.99 -3.18 19.74
C LEU A 279 -5.09 -2.76 18.76
N VAL A 280 -4.72 -2.39 17.53
CA VAL A 280 -5.69 -2.09 16.46
C VAL A 280 -6.59 -3.29 16.18
N THR A 281 -6.03 -4.51 16.15
CA THR A 281 -6.81 -5.74 15.96
C THR A 281 -7.83 -5.93 17.07
N ILE A 282 -7.47 -5.68 18.31
CA ILE A 282 -8.37 -5.75 19.47
C ILE A 282 -9.48 -4.71 19.35
N VAL A 283 -9.14 -3.45 19.02
CA VAL A 283 -10.13 -2.38 18.85
C VAL A 283 -11.12 -2.71 17.74
N ILE A 284 -10.64 -3.14 16.57
CA ILE A 284 -11.51 -3.56 15.45
C ILE A 284 -12.40 -4.73 15.89
N ARG A 285 -11.85 -5.69 16.62
CA ARG A 285 -12.60 -6.84 17.12
C ARG A 285 -13.71 -6.45 18.08
N LEU A 286 -13.43 -5.53 18.99
CA LEU A 286 -14.41 -5.00 19.94
C LEU A 286 -15.50 -4.19 19.22
N LEU A 287 -15.14 -3.38 18.24
CA LEU A 287 -16.09 -2.61 17.45
C LEU A 287 -17.07 -3.50 16.69
N PHE A 288 -16.57 -4.59 16.10
CA PHE A 288 -17.39 -5.55 15.35
C PHE A 288 -17.94 -6.69 16.23
N TRP A 289 -17.72 -6.65 17.54
CA TRP A 289 -18.16 -7.69 18.47
C TRP A 289 -19.63 -8.08 18.32
N PRO A 290 -20.60 -7.14 18.34
CA PRO A 290 -22.01 -7.49 18.24
C PRO A 290 -22.36 -8.19 16.92
N LEU A 291 -21.75 -7.74 15.82
CA LEU A 291 -21.96 -8.33 14.50
C LEU A 291 -21.36 -9.73 14.41
N MET A 292 -20.12 -9.90 14.89
CA MET A 292 -19.44 -11.20 14.96
C MET A 292 -20.17 -12.18 15.89
N HIS A 293 -20.74 -11.68 16.99
CA HIS A 293 -21.52 -12.50 17.91
C HIS A 293 -22.76 -13.11 17.23
N GLN A 294 -23.53 -12.29 16.52
CA GLN A 294 -24.70 -12.77 15.75
C GLN A 294 -24.30 -13.80 14.70
N GLN A 295 -23.21 -13.55 14.02
CA GLN A 295 -22.65 -14.45 13.01
C GLN A 295 -22.24 -15.81 13.58
N TYR A 296 -21.46 -15.83 14.66
CA TYR A 296 -21.07 -17.07 15.32
C TYR A 296 -22.27 -17.82 15.88
N LYS A 297 -23.29 -17.12 16.38
CA LYS A 297 -24.54 -17.72 16.81
C LYS A 297 -25.26 -18.41 15.64
N SER A 298 -25.40 -17.74 14.49
CA SER A 298 -26.00 -18.32 13.30
C SER A 298 -25.22 -19.53 12.78
N MET A 299 -23.89 -19.48 12.80
CA MET A 299 -23.06 -20.65 12.46
C MET A 299 -23.27 -21.81 13.42
N ALA A 300 -23.41 -21.54 14.70
CA ALA A 300 -23.68 -22.54 15.73
C ALA A 300 -25.07 -23.16 15.58
N GLU A 301 -26.08 -22.37 15.22
CA GLU A 301 -27.43 -22.86 14.91
C GLU A 301 -27.42 -23.73 13.64
N MET A 302 -26.69 -23.36 12.62
CA MET A 302 -26.49 -24.17 11.41
C MET A 302 -25.87 -25.54 11.74
N GLN A 303 -24.90 -25.59 12.67
CA GLN A 303 -24.30 -26.84 13.12
C GLN A 303 -25.31 -27.81 13.73
N LYS A 304 -26.34 -27.32 14.45
CA LYS A 304 -27.37 -28.15 15.07
C LYS A 304 -28.23 -28.88 14.04
N ILE A 305 -28.49 -28.27 12.88
CA ILE A 305 -29.33 -28.91 11.83
C ILE A 305 -28.51 -29.73 10.82
N GLN A 306 -27.17 -29.74 10.93
CA GLN A 306 -26.30 -30.52 10.03
C GLN A 306 -26.69 -32.00 9.89
N PRO A 307 -27.05 -32.76 10.96
CA PRO A 307 -27.46 -34.14 10.81
C PRO A 307 -28.75 -34.28 9.99
N LEU A 308 -29.68 -33.33 10.07
CA LEU A 308 -30.89 -33.30 9.25
C LEU A 308 -30.55 -32.98 7.77
N MET A 309 -29.64 -32.06 7.54
CA MET A 309 -29.14 -31.74 6.21
C MET A 309 -28.50 -32.96 5.53
N LYS A 310 -27.70 -33.75 6.24
CA LYS A 310 -27.14 -35.01 5.73
C LYS A 310 -28.22 -36.01 5.35
N LYS A 311 -29.22 -36.20 6.18
CA LYS A 311 -30.37 -37.11 5.86
C LYS A 311 -31.08 -36.67 4.57
N ILE A 312 -31.29 -35.38 4.36
CA ILE A 312 -31.90 -34.86 3.12
C ILE A 312 -30.96 -35.10 1.92
N GLN A 313 -29.66 -34.84 2.07
CA GLN A 313 -28.68 -35.10 1.02
C GLN A 313 -28.62 -36.57 0.61
N GLU A 314 -28.65 -37.47 1.56
CA GLU A 314 -28.64 -38.91 1.30
C GLU A 314 -29.95 -39.37 0.67
N LYS A 315 -31.09 -38.90 1.21
CA LYS A 315 -32.44 -39.32 0.76
C LYS A 315 -32.73 -38.87 -0.69
N TYR A 316 -32.27 -37.70 -1.08
CA TYR A 316 -32.52 -37.08 -2.38
C TYR A 316 -31.27 -37.00 -3.25
N LYS A 317 -30.32 -37.92 -3.10
CA LYS A 317 -29.03 -37.93 -3.79
C LYS A 317 -29.16 -37.84 -5.31
N ASP A 318 -30.18 -38.51 -5.88
CA ASP A 318 -30.41 -38.61 -7.32
C ASP A 318 -31.39 -37.55 -7.86
N ASN A 319 -31.95 -36.70 -6.99
CA ASN A 319 -32.87 -35.63 -7.37
C ASN A 319 -32.47 -34.30 -6.74
N LYS A 320 -31.63 -33.53 -7.45
CA LYS A 320 -31.09 -32.27 -6.97
C LYS A 320 -32.14 -31.18 -6.72
N GLU A 321 -33.20 -31.15 -7.52
CA GLU A 321 -34.28 -30.17 -7.34
C GLU A 321 -35.02 -30.42 -6.01
N LYS A 322 -35.37 -31.65 -5.77
CA LYS A 322 -36.07 -32.03 -4.52
C LYS A 322 -35.16 -31.90 -3.31
N GLN A 323 -33.87 -32.14 -3.48
CA GLN A 323 -32.88 -31.93 -2.44
C GLN A 323 -32.78 -30.44 -2.05
N GLN A 324 -32.75 -29.50 -3.04
CA GLN A 324 -32.75 -28.08 -2.78
C GLN A 324 -34.04 -27.59 -2.13
N GLU A 325 -35.19 -28.08 -2.60
CA GLU A 325 -36.50 -27.75 -2.02
C GLU A 325 -36.57 -28.13 -0.54
N GLU A 326 -36.24 -29.38 -0.22
CA GLU A 326 -36.29 -29.88 1.17
C GLU A 326 -35.24 -29.21 2.07
N MET A 327 -34.06 -28.87 1.51
CA MET A 327 -33.07 -28.07 2.24
C MET A 327 -33.59 -26.66 2.55
N MET A 328 -34.28 -26.03 1.59
CA MET A 328 -34.86 -24.71 1.82
C MET A 328 -35.99 -24.75 2.87
N LYS A 329 -36.85 -25.79 2.85
CA LYS A 329 -37.86 -26.02 3.90
C LYS A 329 -37.21 -26.18 5.27
N LEU A 330 -36.16 -27.00 5.37
CA LEU A 330 -35.43 -27.21 6.62
C LEU A 330 -34.88 -25.87 7.18
N TYR A 331 -34.32 -25.00 6.34
CA TYR A 331 -33.85 -23.69 6.77
C TYR A 331 -34.99 -22.78 7.25
N GLN A 332 -36.15 -22.81 6.56
CA GLN A 332 -37.33 -22.03 6.94
C GLN A 332 -37.93 -22.51 8.26
N GLU A 333 -38.08 -23.83 8.45
CA GLU A 333 -38.61 -24.44 9.67
C GLU A 333 -37.76 -24.08 10.90
N HIS A 334 -36.43 -24.06 10.73
CA HIS A 334 -35.52 -23.75 11.83
C HIS A 334 -35.17 -22.27 11.92
N LYS A 335 -35.77 -21.40 11.06
CA LYS A 335 -35.51 -19.95 10.99
C LYS A 335 -34.04 -19.61 10.79
N ILE A 336 -33.31 -20.43 10.04
CA ILE A 336 -31.89 -20.27 9.76
C ILE A 336 -31.71 -19.61 8.39
N ASN A 337 -30.90 -18.57 8.34
CA ASN A 337 -30.52 -17.96 7.07
C ASN A 337 -29.29 -18.72 6.49
N PRO A 338 -29.43 -19.40 5.32
CA PRO A 338 -28.30 -20.13 4.72
C PRO A 338 -27.14 -19.21 4.32
N LEU A 339 -27.38 -17.92 4.07
CA LEU A 339 -26.35 -16.94 3.75
C LEU A 339 -25.51 -16.53 4.97
N ALA A 340 -25.96 -16.84 6.18
CA ALA A 340 -25.21 -16.53 7.40
C ALA A 340 -23.84 -17.22 7.45
N GLY A 341 -23.70 -18.36 6.78
CA GLY A 341 -22.43 -19.11 6.68
C GLY A 341 -21.36 -18.43 5.80
N CYS A 342 -21.76 -17.66 4.79
CA CYS A 342 -20.83 -16.94 3.92
C CYS A 342 -20.65 -15.45 4.29
N PHE A 343 -21.47 -14.93 5.19
CA PHE A 343 -21.40 -13.53 5.64
C PHE A 343 -20.02 -13.12 6.18
N PRO A 344 -19.26 -14.00 6.90
CA PRO A 344 -17.89 -13.70 7.31
C PRO A 344 -17.01 -13.23 6.17
N ILE A 345 -17.05 -13.95 5.04
CA ILE A 345 -16.21 -13.66 3.87
C ILE A 345 -16.59 -12.29 3.28
N LEU A 346 -17.89 -11.99 3.20
CA LEU A 346 -18.36 -10.70 2.66
C LEU A 346 -17.94 -9.52 3.51
N LEU A 347 -17.98 -9.65 4.84
CA LEU A 347 -17.52 -8.61 5.77
C LEU A 347 -16.00 -8.50 5.78
N GLN A 348 -15.31 -9.62 5.65
CA GLN A 348 -13.86 -9.72 5.74
C GLN A 348 -13.14 -9.11 4.53
N MET A 349 -13.72 -9.22 3.32
CA MET A 349 -13.09 -8.74 2.09
C MET A 349 -12.80 -7.23 2.10
N PRO A 350 -13.74 -6.33 2.47
CA PRO A 350 -13.44 -4.91 2.61
C PRO A 350 -12.34 -4.63 3.64
N ILE A 351 -12.37 -5.30 4.79
CA ILE A 351 -11.36 -5.13 5.84
C ILE A 351 -9.98 -5.59 5.34
N LEU A 352 -9.93 -6.72 4.63
CA LEU A 352 -8.71 -7.22 4.01
C LEU A 352 -8.10 -6.17 3.08
N PHE A 353 -8.93 -5.60 2.20
CA PHE A 353 -8.47 -4.64 1.21
C PHE A 353 -7.96 -3.34 1.85
N LEU A 354 -8.67 -2.87 2.89
CA LEU A 354 -8.26 -1.69 3.66
C LEU A 354 -6.95 -1.93 4.40
N MET A 355 -6.83 -3.07 5.10
CA MET A 355 -5.61 -3.43 5.82
C MET A 355 -4.44 -3.67 4.88
N PHE A 356 -4.67 -4.29 3.73
CA PHE A 356 -3.64 -4.45 2.70
C PHE A 356 -3.14 -3.08 2.21
N LYS A 357 -4.04 -2.17 1.84
CA LYS A 357 -3.67 -0.82 1.39
C LYS A 357 -2.94 -0.03 2.48
N LEU A 358 -3.43 -0.12 3.72
CA LEU A 358 -2.81 0.54 4.85
C LEU A 358 -1.38 0.02 5.07
N MET A 359 -1.21 -1.29 5.18
CA MET A 359 0.09 -1.91 5.46
C MET A 359 1.08 -1.78 4.30
N SER A 360 0.61 -1.86 3.05
CA SER A 360 1.47 -1.68 1.87
C SER A 360 1.88 -0.22 1.64
N GLY A 361 1.00 0.72 2.02
CA GLY A 361 1.23 2.15 1.83
C GLY A 361 1.97 2.82 2.98
N TYR A 362 2.09 2.17 4.15
CA TYR A 362 2.73 2.72 5.33
C TYR A 362 4.21 2.34 5.42
N GLU A 363 5.04 3.26 5.90
CA GLU A 363 6.47 3.04 6.15
C GLU A 363 6.69 2.78 7.63
N PHE A 364 6.85 1.50 8.02
CA PHE A 364 6.96 1.13 9.42
C PHE A 364 8.30 1.51 10.07
N GLY A 365 9.34 1.77 9.29
CA GLY A 365 10.65 2.23 9.80
C GLY A 365 11.39 1.25 10.70
N GLN A 366 10.69 0.27 11.26
CA GLN A 366 11.21 -0.76 12.16
C GLN A 366 10.63 -2.11 11.80
N GLY A 367 11.47 -3.12 11.81
CA GLY A 367 11.08 -4.50 11.66
C GLY A 367 10.62 -5.12 13.00
N PHE A 368 10.24 -6.39 12.93
CA PHE A 368 9.92 -7.20 14.10
C PHE A 368 10.59 -8.58 13.98
N LEU A 369 11.43 -8.92 14.93
CA LEU A 369 12.23 -10.17 14.94
C LEU A 369 13.00 -10.35 13.60
N TRP A 370 12.64 -11.35 12.81
CA TRP A 370 13.25 -11.65 11.51
C TRP A 370 12.66 -10.84 10.35
N ILE A 371 11.61 -10.08 10.58
CA ILE A 371 10.91 -9.30 9.55
C ILE A 371 11.53 -7.91 9.51
N PRO A 372 12.22 -7.52 8.42
CA PRO A 372 12.90 -6.24 8.35
C PRO A 372 11.93 -5.06 8.22
N ASP A 373 10.76 -5.26 7.60
CA ASP A 373 9.72 -4.27 7.41
C ASP A 373 8.35 -4.94 7.34
N LEU A 374 7.40 -4.50 8.16
CA LEU A 374 6.04 -5.05 8.20
C LEU A 374 5.21 -4.77 6.93
N ALA A 375 5.65 -3.84 6.10
CA ALA A 375 5.06 -3.57 4.79
C ALA A 375 5.53 -4.55 3.69
N LEU A 376 6.58 -5.35 3.95
CA LEU A 376 7.07 -6.39 3.06
C LEU A 376 6.48 -7.75 3.42
N PRO A 377 6.43 -8.71 2.49
CA PRO A 377 6.15 -10.10 2.81
C PRO A 377 7.18 -10.67 3.80
N ASP A 378 6.76 -11.63 4.63
CA ASP A 378 7.66 -12.32 5.55
C ASP A 378 8.71 -13.12 4.76
N PRO A 379 10.02 -12.82 4.89
CA PRO A 379 11.07 -13.45 4.08
C PRO A 379 11.23 -14.95 4.33
N PHE A 380 10.84 -15.43 5.51
CA PHE A 380 10.91 -16.86 5.87
C PHE A 380 9.54 -17.54 5.88
N TYR A 381 8.47 -16.81 5.52
CA TYR A 381 7.10 -17.32 5.48
C TYR A 381 6.59 -17.88 6.83
N VAL A 382 7.21 -17.51 7.93
CA VAL A 382 6.84 -18.00 9.28
C VAL A 382 5.43 -17.56 9.66
N LEU A 383 5.12 -16.27 9.45
CA LEU A 383 3.76 -15.74 9.75
C LEU A 383 2.66 -16.40 8.91
N PRO A 384 2.78 -16.56 7.58
CA PRO A 384 1.82 -17.33 6.80
C PRO A 384 1.63 -18.76 7.30
N VAL A 385 2.72 -19.45 7.67
CA VAL A 385 2.65 -20.81 8.24
C VAL A 385 1.93 -20.82 9.58
N ILE A 386 2.24 -19.88 10.48
CA ILE A 386 1.52 -19.73 11.76
C ILE A 386 0.03 -19.47 11.50
N TYR A 387 -0.31 -18.59 10.56
CA TYR A 387 -1.69 -18.34 10.18
C TYR A 387 -2.41 -19.61 9.69
N ILE A 388 -1.75 -20.42 8.86
CA ILE A 388 -2.30 -21.71 8.39
C ILE A 388 -2.62 -22.62 9.57
N LEU A 389 -1.73 -22.75 10.54
CA LEU A 389 -1.97 -23.56 11.74
C LEU A 389 -3.15 -23.02 12.55
N VAL A 390 -3.21 -21.71 12.77
CA VAL A 390 -4.31 -21.06 13.51
C VAL A 390 -5.64 -21.25 12.80
N ILE A 391 -5.69 -21.12 11.47
CA ILE A 391 -6.94 -21.27 10.72
C ILE A 391 -7.39 -22.72 10.63
N PHE A 392 -6.48 -23.71 10.66
CA PHE A 392 -6.84 -25.12 10.80
C PHE A 392 -7.51 -25.39 12.15
N VAL A 393 -6.95 -24.88 13.24
CA VAL A 393 -7.57 -24.98 14.56
C VAL A 393 -8.95 -24.33 14.56
N SER A 394 -9.08 -23.12 14.02
CA SER A 394 -10.36 -22.42 13.88
C SER A 394 -11.38 -23.24 13.09
N THR A 395 -10.97 -23.78 11.94
CA THR A 395 -11.85 -24.61 11.08
C THR A 395 -12.33 -25.86 11.77
N TYR A 396 -11.44 -26.54 12.48
CA TYR A 396 -11.78 -27.74 13.24
C TYR A 396 -12.81 -27.45 14.35
N LEU A 397 -12.59 -26.39 15.12
CA LEU A 397 -13.51 -25.95 16.19
C LEU A 397 -14.86 -25.49 15.65
N THR A 398 -14.86 -24.82 14.49
CA THR A 398 -16.08 -24.30 13.86
C THR A 398 -16.90 -25.41 13.22
N ALA A 399 -16.27 -26.45 12.69
CA ALA A 399 -16.94 -27.55 12.01
C ALA A 399 -17.60 -28.57 12.96
N ALA A 400 -17.36 -28.49 14.27
CA ALA A 400 -17.95 -29.34 15.30
C ALA A 400 -17.98 -30.86 14.95
N GLY A 401 -16.88 -31.38 14.39
CA GLY A 401 -16.72 -32.76 14.01
C GLY A 401 -17.33 -33.20 12.66
N ASN A 402 -17.91 -32.27 11.91
CA ASN A 402 -18.38 -32.56 10.55
C ASN A 402 -17.21 -32.63 9.56
N LYS A 403 -16.88 -33.85 9.09
CA LYS A 403 -15.77 -34.11 8.19
C LYS A 403 -15.89 -33.37 6.85
N ASP A 404 -17.09 -33.22 6.30
CA ASP A 404 -17.30 -32.54 5.02
C ASP A 404 -17.10 -31.00 5.16
N ALA A 405 -17.62 -30.44 6.27
CA ALA A 405 -17.39 -29.02 6.60
C ALA A 405 -15.90 -28.72 6.87
N ILE A 406 -15.21 -29.64 7.56
CA ILE A 406 -13.76 -29.54 7.78
C ILE A 406 -13.04 -29.53 6.42
N ARG A 407 -13.33 -30.51 5.55
CA ARG A 407 -12.67 -30.62 4.23
C ARG A 407 -12.93 -29.38 3.37
N GLN A 408 -14.16 -28.91 3.30
CA GLN A 408 -14.53 -27.72 2.53
C GLN A 408 -13.87 -26.47 3.11
N GLY A 409 -13.90 -26.29 4.41
CA GLY A 409 -13.26 -25.16 5.09
C GLY A 409 -11.75 -25.14 4.90
N ILE A 410 -11.08 -26.30 4.97
CA ILE A 410 -9.64 -26.41 4.71
C ILE A 410 -9.30 -25.99 3.29
N ILE A 411 -10.06 -26.45 2.27
CA ILE A 411 -9.78 -26.09 0.87
C ILE A 411 -9.89 -24.57 0.67
N ILE A 412 -10.98 -23.96 1.17
CA ILE A 412 -11.19 -22.50 1.05
C ILE A 412 -10.08 -21.73 1.77
N ASN A 413 -9.75 -22.14 2.98
CA ASN A 413 -8.73 -21.47 3.80
C ASN A 413 -7.31 -21.65 3.26
N LEU A 414 -7.00 -22.76 2.61
CA LEU A 414 -5.71 -22.95 1.92
C LEU A 414 -5.57 -22.01 0.74
N VAL A 415 -6.63 -21.80 -0.05
CA VAL A 415 -6.62 -20.82 -1.15
C VAL A 415 -6.35 -19.42 -0.60
N PHE A 416 -7.03 -19.04 0.49
CA PHE A 416 -6.83 -17.75 1.14
C PHE A 416 -5.43 -17.62 1.74
N ALA A 417 -4.95 -18.65 2.44
CA ALA A 417 -3.61 -18.68 3.00
C ALA A 417 -2.53 -18.53 1.91
N PHE A 418 -2.72 -19.15 0.75
CA PHE A 418 -1.80 -19.01 -0.37
C PHE A 418 -1.65 -17.55 -0.85
N ILE A 419 -2.75 -16.79 -0.87
CA ILE A 419 -2.73 -15.36 -1.20
C ILE A 419 -1.90 -14.58 -0.18
N LEU A 420 -2.00 -14.93 1.10
CA LEU A 420 -1.29 -14.26 2.19
C LEU A 420 0.25 -14.41 2.14
N PHE A 421 0.79 -15.41 1.43
CA PHE A 421 2.24 -15.52 1.24
C PHE A 421 2.86 -14.31 0.53
N SER A 422 2.09 -13.65 -0.33
CA SER A 422 2.52 -12.46 -1.08
C SER A 422 2.16 -11.14 -0.37
N PHE A 423 1.46 -11.21 0.75
CA PHE A 423 0.97 -10.03 1.45
C PHE A 423 1.99 -9.50 2.46
N PRO A 424 1.95 -8.19 2.78
CA PRO A 424 2.74 -7.61 3.84
C PRO A 424 2.66 -8.40 5.14
N ALA A 425 3.78 -8.53 5.83
CA ALA A 425 3.87 -9.23 7.12
C ALA A 425 2.92 -8.64 8.17
N GLY A 426 2.70 -7.31 8.15
CA GLY A 426 1.71 -6.64 9.00
C GLY A 426 0.28 -7.11 8.76
N VAL A 427 -0.09 -7.45 7.51
CA VAL A 427 -1.40 -8.05 7.18
C VAL A 427 -1.50 -9.45 7.75
N ASN A 428 -0.46 -10.28 7.56
CA ASN A 428 -0.41 -11.64 8.12
C ASN A 428 -0.54 -11.61 9.64
N LEU A 429 0.16 -10.70 10.30
CA LEU A 429 0.11 -10.49 11.74
C LEU A 429 -1.31 -10.12 12.20
N TYR A 430 -1.92 -9.12 11.55
CA TYR A 430 -3.31 -8.73 11.81
C TYR A 430 -4.27 -9.92 11.70
N TYR A 431 -4.22 -10.67 10.60
CA TYR A 431 -5.12 -11.80 10.36
C TYR A 431 -4.90 -12.95 11.35
N THR A 432 -3.66 -13.22 11.71
CA THR A 432 -3.32 -14.23 12.71
C THR A 432 -3.95 -13.90 14.06
N PHE A 433 -3.73 -12.69 14.56
CA PHE A 433 -4.31 -12.26 15.83
C PHE A 433 -5.84 -12.12 15.77
N PHE A 434 -6.37 -11.60 14.67
CA PHE A 434 -7.81 -11.53 14.45
C PHE A 434 -8.47 -12.91 14.52
N THR A 435 -7.84 -13.93 13.94
CA THR A 435 -8.34 -15.32 13.97
C THR A 435 -8.21 -15.94 15.36
N ILE A 436 -7.08 -15.73 16.07
CA ILE A 436 -6.88 -16.21 17.44
C ILE A 436 -7.96 -15.65 18.38
N LEU A 437 -8.21 -14.34 18.34
CA LEU A 437 -9.27 -13.71 19.12
C LEU A 437 -10.65 -14.26 18.73
N GLY A 438 -10.84 -14.60 17.44
CA GLY A 438 -12.05 -15.25 16.95
C GLY A 438 -12.29 -16.62 17.53
N ILE A 439 -11.24 -17.42 17.65
CA ILE A 439 -11.32 -18.76 18.28
C ILE A 439 -11.82 -18.62 19.72
N GLY A 440 -11.27 -17.67 20.49
CA GLY A 440 -11.72 -17.40 21.86
C GLY A 440 -13.21 -17.03 21.93
N GLN A 441 -13.64 -16.13 21.04
CA GLN A 441 -15.05 -15.70 20.95
C GLN A 441 -15.97 -16.86 20.55
N GLN A 442 -15.58 -17.65 19.55
CA GLN A 442 -16.33 -18.83 19.10
C GLN A 442 -16.48 -19.85 20.22
N TYR A 443 -15.39 -20.14 20.95
CA TYR A 443 -15.42 -21.06 22.08
C TYR A 443 -16.41 -20.61 23.14
N PHE A 444 -16.41 -19.32 23.48
CA PHE A 444 -17.33 -18.73 24.46
C PHE A 444 -18.79 -18.89 24.01
N ILE A 445 -19.11 -18.61 22.75
CA ILE A 445 -20.46 -18.72 22.20
C ILE A 445 -20.90 -20.19 22.13
N ASN A 446 -20.04 -21.11 21.70
CA ASN A 446 -20.33 -22.52 21.67
C ASN A 446 -20.67 -23.06 23.08
N LYS A 447 -19.93 -22.60 24.09
CA LYS A 447 -20.20 -22.95 25.50
C LYS A 447 -21.56 -22.42 25.98
N GLN A 448 -21.93 -21.19 25.62
CA GLN A 448 -23.23 -20.62 25.98
C GLN A 448 -24.39 -21.35 25.31
N LEU A 449 -24.23 -21.81 24.06
CA LEU A 449 -25.27 -22.49 23.30
C LEU A 449 -25.30 -24.02 23.53
N GLY A 450 -24.44 -24.54 24.41
CA GLY A 450 -24.34 -25.95 24.74
C GLY A 450 -23.87 -26.84 23.57
N ILE A 451 -23.16 -26.25 22.61
CA ILE A 451 -22.64 -26.96 21.44
C ILE A 451 -21.32 -27.62 21.83
N GLY A 452 -21.16 -28.90 21.43
CA GLY A 452 -19.97 -29.71 21.76
C GLY A 452 -20.07 -30.52 23.04
N LYS A 453 -21.23 -30.52 23.74
CA LYS A 453 -21.53 -31.54 24.76
C LYS A 453 -22.04 -32.78 24.02
N PRO A 454 -21.52 -33.98 24.31
CA PRO A 454 -22.14 -35.20 23.81
C PRO A 454 -23.60 -35.21 24.29
N SER A 455 -24.53 -35.42 23.35
CA SER A 455 -25.93 -35.62 23.72
C SER A 455 -25.99 -36.77 24.73
N PRO A 456 -26.65 -36.62 25.88
CA PRO A 456 -26.96 -37.80 26.67
C PRO A 456 -27.82 -38.71 25.77
N VAL A 457 -27.36 -39.92 25.55
CA VAL A 457 -28.00 -40.99 24.82
C VAL A 457 -29.30 -41.37 25.51
#